data_431cb484739fab39d7985b43a4849a3e
#
_entry.id   431cb484739fab39d7985b43a4849a3e
#
_cell.length_a   1.000
_cell.length_b   1.000
_cell.length_c   1.000
_cell.angle_alpha   90.00
_cell.angle_beta   90.00
_cell.angle_gamma   90.00
#
_symmetry.space_group_name_H-M   'P 1'
#
loop_
_entity.id
_entity.type
_entity.pdbx_description
1 polymer ?
#
loop_
_entity_poly.entity_id
_entity_poly.type
_entity_poly.pdbx_seq_one_letter_code
_entity_poly.pdbx_strand_id
1 'polypeptide(L)'
;SEVILGKDKKIQEVELEKLLQSSNETVSLLVLNQLLEVNKNSKQKSISFIDQLLNTKKFSKKNIKFLKIKKSLLVFDTATEVEMLNLIDLKSKDSSFKKMSFEIMYDFYISKKQNLKANDLKRLIDEN
;
A
#
# COMPACT_ATOMS: atom_id res chain seq x y z
N SER A 1 -20.87 25.77 8.38
CA SER A 1 -19.73 26.51 7.90
C SER A 1 -18.53 25.59 7.67
N GLU A 2 -17.64 25.95 6.79
CA GLU A 2 -16.45 25.17 6.46
C GLU A 2 -15.54 24.94 7.67
N VAL A 3 -15.47 25.88 8.59
CA VAL A 3 -14.66 25.79 9.81
C VAL A 3 -15.17 24.70 10.73
N ILE A 4 -16.49 24.58 10.88
CA ILE A 4 -17.11 23.54 11.71
C ILE A 4 -16.90 22.16 11.08
N LEU A 5 -17.08 22.05 9.77
CA LEU A 5 -16.85 20.81 9.03
C LEU A 5 -15.38 20.38 9.12
N GLY A 6 -14.44 21.33 9.08
CA GLY A 6 -13.02 21.03 9.26
C GLY A 6 -12.67 20.50 10.63
N LYS A 7 -13.31 21.05 11.69
CA LYS A 7 -13.14 20.57 13.07
C LYS A 7 -13.71 19.17 13.25
N ASP A 8 -14.91 18.93 12.70
CA ASP A 8 -15.56 17.61 12.80
C ASP A 8 -14.73 16.55 12.07
N LYS A 9 -14.17 16.87 10.90
CA LYS A 9 -13.28 15.96 10.18
C LYS A 9 -12.01 15.65 10.98
N LYS A 10 -11.42 16.66 11.65
CA LYS A 10 -10.24 16.47 12.49
C LYS A 10 -10.53 15.58 13.69
N ILE A 11 -11.68 15.77 14.35
CA ILE A 11 -12.11 14.94 15.48
C ILE A 11 -12.29 13.50 15.00
N GLN A 12 -12.93 13.29 13.84
CA GLN A 12 -13.11 11.96 13.27
C GLN A 12 -11.77 11.31 12.95
N GLU A 13 -10.82 12.07 12.38
CA GLU A 13 -9.48 11.55 12.07
C GLU A 13 -8.77 11.10 13.35
N VAL A 14 -8.81 11.90 14.41
CA VAL A 14 -8.19 11.55 15.71
C VAL A 14 -8.81 10.27 16.28
N GLU A 15 -10.13 10.15 16.23
CA GLU A 15 -10.81 8.93 16.69
C GLU A 15 -10.44 7.71 15.85
N LEU A 16 -10.35 7.87 14.54
CA LEU A 16 -9.92 6.78 13.65
C LEU A 16 -8.47 6.37 13.93
N GLU A 17 -7.57 7.33 14.17
CA GLU A 17 -6.18 7.03 14.51
C GLU A 17 -6.07 6.20 15.80
N LYS A 18 -6.90 6.48 16.78
CA LYS A 18 -6.95 5.68 18.00
C LYS A 18 -7.39 4.25 17.72
N LEU A 19 -8.41 4.09 16.87
CA LEU A 19 -8.93 2.78 16.49
C LEU A 19 -7.95 1.98 15.60
N LEU A 20 -7.05 2.67 14.90
CA LEU A 20 -6.05 2.03 14.07
C LEU A 20 -5.18 1.06 14.87
N GLN A 21 -4.95 1.35 16.16
CA GLN A 21 -4.15 0.51 17.04
C GLN A 21 -4.98 -0.57 17.76
N SER A 22 -6.20 -0.81 17.30
CA SER A 22 -7.06 -1.86 17.84
C SER A 22 -6.33 -3.22 17.80
N SER A 23 -6.63 -4.08 18.76
CA SER A 23 -6.13 -5.46 18.77
C SER A 23 -6.75 -6.31 17.68
N ASN A 24 -7.89 -5.88 17.11
CA ASN A 24 -8.58 -6.60 16.05
C ASN A 24 -8.02 -6.20 14.68
N GLU A 25 -7.43 -7.16 14.00
CA GLU A 25 -6.79 -6.97 12.68
C GLU A 25 -7.77 -6.40 11.64
N THR A 26 -9.00 -6.95 11.59
CA THR A 26 -10.02 -6.51 10.64
C THR A 26 -10.42 -5.06 10.90
N VAL A 27 -10.61 -4.69 12.16
CA VAL A 27 -10.93 -3.30 12.55
C VAL A 27 -9.81 -2.37 12.10
N SER A 28 -8.55 -2.72 12.37
CA SER A 28 -7.41 -1.89 11.95
C SER A 28 -7.39 -1.66 10.44
N LEU A 29 -7.67 -2.70 9.64
CA LEU A 29 -7.68 -2.58 8.18
C LEU A 29 -8.85 -1.71 7.68
N LEU A 30 -10.03 -1.85 8.26
CA LEU A 30 -11.18 -1.01 7.91
C LEU A 30 -10.92 0.45 8.24
N VAL A 31 -10.36 0.70 9.43
CA VAL A 31 -9.98 2.06 9.86
C VAL A 31 -8.92 2.64 8.94
N LEU A 32 -7.91 1.85 8.57
CA LEU A 32 -6.89 2.28 7.62
C LEU A 32 -7.51 2.77 6.32
N ASN A 33 -8.45 2.00 5.75
CA ASN A 33 -9.10 2.38 4.51
C ASN A 33 -9.81 3.73 4.62
N GLN A 34 -10.46 3.99 5.75
CA GLN A 34 -11.11 5.28 6.00
C GLN A 34 -10.09 6.41 6.15
N LEU A 35 -8.98 6.16 6.85
CA LEU A 35 -7.90 7.15 7.00
C LEU A 35 -7.25 7.47 5.66
N LEU A 36 -7.05 6.47 4.80
CA LEU A 36 -6.50 6.69 3.47
C LEU A 36 -7.44 7.54 2.60
N GLU A 37 -8.75 7.34 2.72
CA GLU A 37 -9.73 8.15 2.00
C GLU A 37 -9.73 9.60 2.47
N VAL A 38 -9.72 9.82 3.79
CA VAL A 38 -9.68 11.16 4.37
C VAL A 38 -8.39 11.89 3.99
N ASN A 39 -7.29 11.17 3.88
CA ASN A 39 -5.96 11.72 3.60
C ASN A 39 -5.50 11.46 2.16
N LYS A 40 -6.41 11.28 1.22
CA LYS A 40 -6.06 10.96 -0.17
C LYS A 40 -5.18 12.02 -0.85
N ASN A 41 -5.19 13.23 -0.33
CA ASN A 41 -4.35 14.32 -0.84
C ASN A 41 -3.01 14.42 -0.11
N SER A 42 -2.74 13.54 0.86
CA SER A 42 -1.48 13.49 1.59
C SER A 42 -0.90 12.09 1.59
N LYS A 43 -0.06 11.80 0.60
CA LYS A 43 0.63 10.50 0.50
C LYS A 43 1.50 10.23 1.72
N GLN A 44 2.14 11.26 2.28
CA GLN A 44 3.00 11.14 3.45
C GLN A 44 2.24 10.60 4.67
N LYS A 45 1.06 11.15 4.96
CA LYS A 45 0.23 10.67 6.05
C LYS A 45 -0.23 9.23 5.81
N SER A 46 -0.67 8.93 4.58
CA SER A 46 -1.11 7.59 4.22
C SER A 46 -0.01 6.56 4.39
N ILE A 47 1.20 6.87 3.95
CA ILE A 47 2.38 6.01 4.13
C ILE A 47 2.66 5.81 5.62
N SER A 48 2.59 6.86 6.42
CA SER A 48 2.82 6.80 7.86
C SER A 48 1.85 5.83 8.55
N PHE A 49 0.57 5.88 8.21
CA PHE A 49 -0.42 4.96 8.78
C PHE A 49 -0.12 3.50 8.42
N ILE A 50 0.24 3.24 7.16
CA ILE A 50 0.60 1.89 6.75
C ILE A 50 1.84 1.41 7.48
N ASP A 51 2.86 2.25 7.61
CA ASP A 51 4.10 1.90 8.31
C ASP A 51 3.85 1.60 9.78
N GLN A 52 2.96 2.35 10.44
CA GLN A 52 2.56 2.05 11.82
C GLN A 52 2.01 0.62 11.93
N LEU A 53 1.14 0.22 11.01
CA LEU A 53 0.56 -1.11 11.03
C LEU A 53 1.59 -2.19 10.72
N LEU A 54 2.47 -1.96 9.75
CA LEU A 54 3.53 -2.91 9.41
C LEU A 54 4.48 -3.13 10.59
N ASN A 55 4.74 -2.09 11.39
CA ASN A 55 5.64 -2.16 12.54
C ASN A 55 5.03 -2.87 13.75
N THR A 56 3.72 -3.01 13.83
CA THR A 56 3.07 -3.68 14.97
C THR A 56 3.26 -5.19 14.97
N LYS A 57 3.58 -5.79 13.82
CA LYS A 57 3.84 -7.22 13.64
C LYS A 57 2.68 -8.15 14.06
N LYS A 58 1.48 -7.62 14.20
CA LYS A 58 0.32 -8.41 14.64
C LYS A 58 -0.53 -8.99 13.50
N PHE A 59 -0.18 -8.65 12.26
CA PHE A 59 -0.98 -9.04 11.10
C PHE A 59 -0.59 -10.39 10.53
N SER A 60 -1.56 -11.09 9.95
CA SER A 60 -1.33 -12.29 9.16
C SER A 60 -0.43 -11.99 7.96
N LYS A 61 0.24 -13.02 7.45
CA LYS A 61 1.10 -12.89 6.26
C LYS A 61 0.35 -12.29 5.07
N LYS A 62 -0.91 -12.72 4.87
CA LYS A 62 -1.75 -12.22 3.79
C LYS A 62 -2.00 -10.71 3.92
N ASN A 63 -2.33 -10.26 5.11
CA ASN A 63 -2.60 -8.84 5.35
C ASN A 63 -1.33 -7.99 5.28
N ILE A 64 -0.18 -8.53 5.71
CA ILE A 64 1.11 -7.85 5.53
C ILE A 64 1.40 -7.64 4.05
N LYS A 65 1.20 -8.65 3.20
CA LYS A 65 1.36 -8.52 1.75
C LYS A 65 0.43 -7.45 1.18
N PHE A 66 -0.81 -7.44 1.63
CA PHE A 66 -1.81 -6.45 1.21
C PHE A 66 -1.38 -5.03 1.57
N LEU A 67 -0.90 -4.82 2.81
CA LEU A 67 -0.40 -3.52 3.26
C LEU A 67 0.82 -3.08 2.44
N LYS A 68 1.73 -3.99 2.15
CA LYS A 68 2.91 -3.69 1.33
C LYS A 68 2.54 -3.30 -0.09
N ILE A 69 1.56 -3.96 -0.69
CA ILE A 69 1.05 -3.59 -2.02
C ILE A 69 0.44 -2.19 -1.99
N LYS A 70 -0.36 -1.88 -0.98
CA LYS A 70 -0.91 -0.52 -0.81
C LYS A 70 0.20 0.52 -0.73
N LYS A 71 1.24 0.24 0.05
CA LYS A 71 2.39 1.14 0.16
C LYS A 71 3.10 1.30 -1.18
N SER A 72 3.28 0.22 -1.94
CA SER A 72 3.95 0.28 -3.25
C SER A 72 3.25 1.24 -4.21
N LEU A 73 1.93 1.28 -4.17
CA LEU A 73 1.16 2.20 -5.01
C LEU A 73 1.32 3.66 -4.57
N LEU A 74 1.46 3.90 -3.27
CA LEU A 74 1.66 5.26 -2.72
C LEU A 74 3.07 5.79 -3.00
N VAL A 75 4.10 4.94 -2.95
CA VAL A 75 5.49 5.35 -3.15
C VAL A 75 5.95 5.19 -4.60
N PHE A 76 5.09 4.73 -5.49
CA PHE A 76 5.41 4.35 -6.86
C PHE A 76 6.26 5.38 -7.61
N ASP A 77 5.91 6.67 -7.50
CA ASP A 77 6.57 7.73 -8.26
C ASP A 77 7.97 8.06 -7.74
N THR A 78 8.25 7.80 -6.47
CA THR A 78 9.48 8.23 -5.79
C THR A 78 10.36 7.06 -5.34
N ALA A 79 9.84 5.84 -5.30
CA ALA A 79 10.58 4.68 -4.80
C ALA A 79 11.69 4.25 -5.77
N THR A 80 12.72 3.65 -5.19
CA THR A 80 13.75 2.96 -5.97
C THR A 80 13.25 1.57 -6.38
N GLU A 81 13.96 0.94 -7.34
CA GLU A 81 13.66 -0.44 -7.74
C GLU A 81 13.73 -1.40 -6.55
N VAL A 82 14.76 -1.26 -5.71
CA VAL A 82 14.93 -2.12 -4.52
C VAL A 82 13.77 -1.95 -3.55
N GLU A 83 13.36 -0.71 -3.29
CA GLU A 83 12.20 -0.44 -2.43
C GLU A 83 10.94 -1.11 -2.97
N MET A 84 10.68 -0.99 -4.27
CA MET A 84 9.51 -1.63 -4.89
C MET A 84 9.57 -3.15 -4.78
N LEU A 85 10.73 -3.75 -5.07
CA LEU A 85 10.89 -5.20 -4.99
C LEU A 85 10.70 -5.74 -3.57
N ASN A 86 10.97 -4.92 -2.54
CA ASN A 86 10.73 -5.30 -1.15
C ASN A 86 9.25 -5.20 -0.75
N LEU A 87 8.43 -4.47 -1.51
CA LEU A 87 7.02 -4.26 -1.20
C LEU A 87 6.08 -5.21 -1.94
N ILE A 88 6.52 -5.75 -3.08
CA ILE A 88 5.74 -6.68 -3.88
C ILE A 88 6.24 -8.11 -3.70
N ASP A 89 5.50 -9.09 -4.21
CA ASP A 89 5.87 -10.50 -4.10
C ASP A 89 5.69 -11.20 -5.45
N LEU A 90 6.75 -11.17 -6.25
CA LEU A 90 6.77 -11.82 -7.58
C LEU A 90 6.77 -13.35 -7.50
N LYS A 91 7.06 -13.91 -6.31
CA LYS A 91 7.12 -15.35 -6.07
C LYS A 91 5.96 -15.84 -5.20
N SER A 92 4.92 -15.03 -5.04
CA SER A 92 3.77 -15.40 -4.23
C SER A 92 3.11 -16.68 -4.77
N LYS A 93 2.72 -17.55 -3.84
CA LYS A 93 1.91 -18.73 -4.17
C LYS A 93 0.45 -18.35 -4.43
N ASP A 94 0.02 -17.21 -3.91
CA ASP A 94 -1.30 -16.66 -4.21
C ASP A 94 -1.25 -16.00 -5.58
N SER A 95 -2.00 -16.56 -6.54
CA SER A 95 -1.97 -16.10 -7.93
C SER A 95 -2.42 -14.65 -8.09
N SER A 96 -3.35 -14.18 -7.26
CA SER A 96 -3.85 -12.81 -7.31
C SER A 96 -2.76 -11.82 -6.87
N PHE A 97 -2.07 -12.10 -5.76
CA PHE A 97 -0.97 -11.27 -5.30
C PHE A 97 0.21 -11.28 -6.28
N LYS A 98 0.52 -12.44 -6.83
CA LYS A 98 1.57 -12.58 -7.84
C LYS A 98 1.24 -11.73 -9.06
N LYS A 99 0.02 -11.82 -9.57
CA LYS A 99 -0.42 -11.05 -10.73
C LYS A 99 -0.36 -9.56 -10.47
N MET A 100 -0.87 -9.09 -9.33
CA MET A 100 -0.78 -7.67 -8.95
C MET A 100 0.67 -7.21 -8.87
N SER A 101 1.53 -8.00 -8.25
CA SER A 101 2.95 -7.66 -8.11
C SER A 101 3.63 -7.52 -9.48
N PHE A 102 3.36 -8.43 -10.41
CA PHE A 102 3.88 -8.34 -11.76
C PHE A 102 3.40 -7.08 -12.49
N GLU A 103 2.11 -6.79 -12.40
CA GLU A 103 1.53 -5.61 -13.06
C GLU A 103 2.12 -4.31 -12.50
N ILE A 104 2.23 -4.21 -11.17
CA ILE A 104 2.81 -3.03 -10.52
C ILE A 104 4.27 -2.86 -10.94
N MET A 105 5.05 -3.93 -10.93
CA MET A 105 6.47 -3.85 -11.26
C MET A 105 6.71 -3.58 -12.75
N TYR A 106 5.88 -4.17 -13.62
CA TYR A 106 5.92 -3.87 -15.04
C TYR A 106 5.69 -2.37 -15.28
N ASP A 107 4.63 -1.83 -14.70
CA ASP A 107 4.31 -0.40 -14.84
C ASP A 107 5.41 0.49 -14.27
N PHE A 108 6.03 0.06 -13.17
CA PHE A 108 7.16 0.76 -12.58
C PHE A 108 8.34 0.85 -13.55
N TYR A 109 8.71 -0.26 -14.17
CA TYR A 109 9.81 -0.27 -15.14
C TYR A 109 9.49 0.62 -16.35
N ILE A 110 8.28 0.54 -16.87
CA ILE A 110 7.86 1.39 -17.98
C ILE A 110 7.94 2.87 -17.59
N SER A 111 7.48 3.23 -16.41
CA SER A 111 7.51 4.62 -15.92
C SER A 111 8.94 5.16 -15.77
N LYS A 112 9.90 4.28 -15.51
CA LYS A 112 11.33 4.62 -15.39
C LYS A 112 12.08 4.46 -16.72
N LYS A 113 11.38 4.18 -17.82
CA LYS A 113 11.95 3.95 -19.16
C LYS A 113 12.94 2.78 -19.19
N GLN A 114 12.73 1.79 -18.31
CA GLN A 114 13.55 0.56 -18.26
C GLN A 114 12.85 -0.55 -19.04
N ASN A 115 12.76 -0.36 -20.35
CA ASN A 115 11.98 -1.23 -21.23
C ASN A 115 12.51 -2.66 -21.30
N LEU A 116 13.82 -2.85 -21.21
CA LEU A 116 14.40 -4.21 -21.21
C LEU A 116 13.95 -5.01 -20.00
N LYS A 117 13.97 -4.39 -18.81
CA LYS A 117 13.50 -5.03 -17.57
C LYS A 117 12.00 -5.31 -17.63
N ALA A 118 11.22 -4.37 -18.18
CA ALA A 118 9.78 -4.57 -18.36
C ALA A 118 9.50 -5.76 -19.28
N ASN A 119 10.21 -5.86 -20.39
CA ASN A 119 10.05 -6.96 -21.35
C ASN A 119 10.46 -8.31 -20.75
N ASP A 120 11.53 -8.35 -19.97
CA ASP A 120 11.96 -9.55 -19.27
C ASP A 120 10.89 -10.02 -18.28
N LEU A 121 10.30 -9.09 -17.55
CA LEU A 121 9.23 -9.38 -16.59
C LEU A 121 7.98 -9.90 -17.32
N LYS A 122 7.61 -9.30 -18.43
CA LYS A 122 6.48 -9.73 -19.25
C LYS A 122 6.67 -11.16 -19.76
N ARG A 123 7.87 -11.52 -20.19
CA ARG A 123 8.18 -12.90 -20.60
C ARG A 123 7.95 -13.89 -19.46
N LEU A 124 8.35 -13.54 -18.24
CA LEU A 124 8.11 -14.39 -17.07
C LEU A 124 6.62 -14.59 -16.80
N ILE A 125 5.81 -13.56 -17.00
CA ILE A 125 4.35 -13.65 -16.86
C ILE A 125 3.79 -14.61 -17.92
N ASP A 126 4.19 -14.45 -19.16
CA ASP A 126 3.66 -15.22 -20.28
C ASP A 126 4.08 -16.68 -20.23
N GLU A 127 5.23 -17.00 -19.61
CA GLU A 127 5.72 -18.37 -19.45
C GLU A 127 5.05 -19.13 -18.29
N ASN A 128 4.38 -18.43 -17.43
CA ASN A 128 3.65 -19.01 -16.30
C ASN A 128 2.15 -19.07 -16.56
#